data_18ba892d6386190ba853e98caa398bc6
#
_entry.id   18ba892d6386190ba853e98caa398bc6
#
_cell.length_a   1.000
_cell.length_b   1.000
_cell.length_c   1.000
_cell.angle_alpha   90.00
_cell.angle_beta   90.00
_cell.angle_gamma   90.00
#
_symmetry.space_group_name_H-M   'P 1'
#
loop_
_entity.id
_entity.type
_entity.pdbx_description
1 polymer ?
#
loop_
_entity_poly.entity_id
_entity_poly.type
_entity_poly.pdbx_seq_one_letter_code
_entity_poly.pdbx_strand_id
1 'polypeptide(L)'
;MSEAAPVIKRQPVGLSPIEGNGEVAVSNLESDIRNRVLDTSDLATKALLVCGAVAALLFTVAWLGEGAARANYDPLQHPISSLSIGSHGWMQVASFIITGLLILAFSIGLRRALRPSGSVWGPLLVGLVGVGLIGAGTFVTDPLNGYPPGTPRIPTERTTHGILHDLFGIPFFLGLPITCFVFARLFARLGERRWAAYSACSGFAMFAVFFLARLGMRQVSAFADIAGLFGLLQRITVIIGFSWIALLAVHLLKASGSGAPLLIGAVAIGTVSSVLYAPCLTEGCAMIHTVVSTEISAPPELVAALYADYEGWPRLFPATIRGVRLLADDGQRKTIEVDHASEGKVINIMMVVSPHEIRLEEFKRRFDARFINRFEAAGQATRYSIVADVQLKGWRARWLPWPHQSCGCG
;
A
#
# COMPACT_ATOMS: atom_id res chain seq x y z
N MET A 1 22.37 -24.59 -74.73
CA MET A 1 22.32 -23.18 -74.40
C MET A 1 21.68 -23.10 -73.02
N SER A 2 22.49 -23.01 -71.96
CA SER A 2 22.06 -22.96 -70.63
C SER A 2 22.49 -21.60 -70.09
N GLU A 3 21.51 -20.75 -69.79
CA GLU A 3 21.70 -19.37 -69.28
C GLU A 3 21.82 -19.40 -67.79
N ALA A 4 22.99 -19.02 -67.28
CA ALA A 4 23.30 -18.98 -65.86
C ALA A 4 22.72 -17.68 -65.22
N ALA A 5 21.95 -17.82 -64.19
CA ALA A 5 21.43 -16.71 -63.41
C ALA A 5 22.53 -15.95 -62.61
N PRO A 6 22.45 -14.62 -62.48
CA PRO A 6 23.50 -13.82 -61.84
C PRO A 6 23.51 -14.03 -60.34
N VAL A 7 24.68 -14.28 -59.75
CA VAL A 7 24.98 -14.32 -58.32
C VAL A 7 24.95 -12.88 -57.77
N ILE A 8 23.97 -12.56 -57.00
CA ILE A 8 23.89 -11.30 -56.23
C ILE A 8 24.88 -11.39 -55.06
N LYS A 9 26.02 -10.73 -55.18
CA LYS A 9 26.93 -10.47 -54.05
C LYS A 9 26.23 -9.52 -53.07
N ARG A 10 25.83 -10.03 -51.91
CA ARG A 10 25.43 -9.19 -50.75
C ARG A 10 26.67 -8.48 -50.22
N GLN A 11 26.74 -7.16 -50.40
CA GLN A 11 27.67 -6.32 -49.65
C GLN A 11 27.30 -6.34 -48.17
N PRO A 12 28.25 -6.39 -47.23
CA PRO A 12 27.99 -6.19 -45.84
C PRO A 12 27.53 -4.73 -45.64
N VAL A 13 26.35 -4.56 -45.05
CA VAL A 13 25.88 -3.26 -44.62
C VAL A 13 26.79 -2.83 -43.46
N GLY A 14 27.69 -1.90 -43.77
CA GLY A 14 28.52 -1.25 -42.78
C GLY A 14 27.59 -0.49 -41.81
N LEU A 15 27.50 -0.99 -40.60
CA LEU A 15 26.95 -0.21 -39.48
C LEU A 15 27.94 0.95 -39.23
N SER A 16 27.62 2.12 -39.77
CA SER A 16 28.25 3.36 -39.30
C SER A 16 27.93 3.53 -37.81
N PRO A 17 28.90 3.94 -36.97
CA PRO A 17 28.66 4.25 -35.59
C PRO A 17 27.57 5.31 -35.49
N ILE A 18 26.52 5.03 -34.70
CA ILE A 18 25.51 6.03 -34.34
C ILE A 18 26.15 6.91 -33.26
N GLU A 19 27.09 7.75 -33.67
CA GLU A 19 27.71 8.76 -32.84
C GLU A 19 26.78 9.97 -32.73
N GLY A 20 26.34 10.28 -31.54
CA GLY A 20 25.70 11.52 -31.13
C GLY A 20 24.18 11.46 -30.86
N ASN A 21 23.38 10.84 -31.74
CA ASN A 21 21.92 10.84 -31.56
C ASN A 21 21.41 9.70 -30.63
N GLY A 22 22.14 8.60 -30.53
CA GLY A 22 21.78 7.47 -29.65
C GLY A 22 21.99 7.81 -28.18
N GLU A 23 23.10 8.47 -27.83
CA GLU A 23 23.37 8.87 -26.43
C GLU A 23 22.36 9.88 -25.92
N VAL A 24 21.92 10.83 -26.76
CA VAL A 24 20.89 11.83 -26.41
C VAL A 24 19.53 11.14 -26.25
N ALA A 25 19.18 10.18 -27.10
CA ALA A 25 17.94 9.43 -26.98
C ALA A 25 17.93 8.51 -25.74
N VAL A 26 19.04 7.86 -25.43
CA VAL A 26 19.20 7.05 -24.20
C VAL A 26 19.14 7.92 -22.96
N SER A 27 19.83 9.08 -22.94
CA SER A 27 19.81 10.05 -21.85
C SER A 27 18.40 10.60 -21.62
N ASN A 28 17.65 10.91 -22.67
CA ASN A 28 16.27 11.39 -22.57
C ASN A 28 15.33 10.30 -22.07
N LEU A 29 15.51 9.04 -22.52
CA LEU A 29 14.73 7.90 -22.04
C LEU A 29 15.05 7.57 -20.58
N GLU A 30 16.34 7.61 -20.18
CA GLU A 30 16.75 7.46 -18.78
C GLU A 30 16.14 8.56 -17.91
N SER A 31 16.08 9.80 -18.40
CA SER A 31 15.47 10.92 -17.66
C SER A 31 13.94 10.77 -17.56
N ASP A 32 13.27 10.28 -18.61
CA ASP A 32 11.81 10.07 -18.63
C ASP A 32 11.41 8.87 -17.75
N ILE A 33 12.15 7.77 -17.82
CA ILE A 33 12.00 6.63 -16.92
C ILE A 33 12.26 7.05 -15.47
N ARG A 34 13.32 7.82 -15.23
CA ARG A 34 13.66 8.37 -13.91
C ARG A 34 12.54 9.27 -13.39
N ASN A 35 12.03 10.17 -14.20
CA ASN A 35 10.99 11.12 -13.81
C ASN A 35 9.65 10.42 -13.57
N ARG A 36 9.30 9.37 -14.33
CA ARG A 36 8.10 8.56 -14.08
C ARG A 36 8.21 7.68 -12.84
N VAL A 37 9.40 7.17 -12.51
CA VAL A 37 9.68 6.41 -11.29
C VAL A 37 9.86 7.36 -10.10
N LEU A 38 10.36 8.60 -10.31
CA LEU A 38 10.61 9.61 -9.29
C LEU A 38 9.37 10.41 -8.89
N ASP A 39 8.26 10.36 -9.61
CA ASP A 39 7.02 11.05 -9.24
C ASP A 39 6.38 10.47 -7.96
N THR A 40 6.73 9.23 -7.59
CA THR A 40 6.41 8.64 -6.29
C THR A 40 7.54 8.75 -5.26
N SER A 41 8.73 9.23 -5.64
CA SER A 41 9.93 9.30 -4.79
C SER A 41 10.15 10.69 -4.16
N ASP A 42 9.31 11.67 -4.44
CA ASP A 42 9.39 12.99 -3.83
C ASP A 42 9.34 12.86 -2.30
N LEU A 43 10.40 13.34 -1.64
CA LEU A 43 10.54 13.34 -0.19
C LEU A 43 9.31 13.94 0.50
N ALA A 44 8.71 14.97 -0.11
CA ALA A 44 7.50 15.61 0.39
C ALA A 44 6.30 14.64 0.38
N THR A 45 6.12 13.85 -0.68
CA THR A 45 5.05 12.83 -0.74
C THR A 45 5.25 11.75 0.32
N LYS A 46 6.49 11.29 0.54
CA LYS A 46 6.81 10.33 1.60
C LYS A 46 6.53 10.89 2.99
N ALA A 47 6.94 12.13 3.27
CA ALA A 47 6.66 12.80 4.53
C ALA A 47 5.15 12.92 4.79
N LEU A 48 4.37 13.27 3.76
CA LEU A 48 2.92 13.34 3.84
C LEU A 48 2.27 11.95 4.08
N LEU A 49 2.80 10.88 3.48
CA LEU A 49 2.31 9.52 3.74
C LEU A 49 2.64 9.05 5.16
N VAL A 50 3.81 9.41 5.70
CA VAL A 50 4.19 9.11 7.09
C VAL A 50 3.21 9.73 8.09
N CYS A 51 2.63 10.90 7.78
CA CYS A 51 1.64 11.54 8.63
C CYS A 51 0.46 10.62 8.99
N GLY A 52 0.05 9.72 8.08
CA GLY A 52 -1.03 8.76 8.36
C GLY A 52 -0.67 7.76 9.47
N ALA A 53 0.55 7.23 9.46
CA ALA A 53 1.02 6.32 10.50
C ALA A 53 1.25 7.05 11.83
N VAL A 54 1.81 8.26 11.79
CA VAL A 54 2.03 9.09 12.98
C VAL A 54 0.70 9.50 13.61
N ALA A 55 -0.32 9.86 12.82
CA ALA A 55 -1.65 10.19 13.28
C ALA A 55 -2.29 9.03 14.07
N ALA A 56 -2.21 7.82 13.52
CA ALA A 56 -2.75 6.62 14.17
C ALA A 56 -2.07 6.32 15.52
N LEU A 57 -0.74 6.42 15.55
CA LEU A 57 0.04 6.21 16.75
C LEU A 57 -0.26 7.27 17.83
N LEU A 58 -0.18 8.55 17.43
CA LEU A 58 -0.41 9.67 18.33
C LEU A 58 -1.79 9.59 18.99
N PHE A 59 -2.85 9.41 18.19
CA PHE A 59 -4.21 9.33 18.72
C PHE A 59 -4.36 8.15 19.66
N THR A 60 -3.82 6.96 19.30
CA THR A 60 -3.91 5.74 20.11
C THR A 60 -3.19 5.91 21.45
N VAL A 61 -1.96 6.43 21.45
CA VAL A 61 -1.18 6.66 22.67
C VAL A 61 -1.83 7.70 23.55
N ALA A 62 -2.35 8.78 22.97
CA ALA A 62 -3.01 9.85 23.71
C ALA A 62 -4.21 9.34 24.51
N TRP A 63 -5.21 8.72 23.85
CA TRP A 63 -6.40 8.26 24.58
C TRP A 63 -6.14 7.09 25.52
N LEU A 64 -5.14 6.24 25.26
CA LEU A 64 -4.72 5.19 26.19
C LEU A 64 -4.11 5.80 27.45
N GLY A 65 -3.17 6.73 27.29
CA GLY A 65 -2.51 7.41 28.42
C GLY A 65 -3.48 8.24 29.25
N GLU A 66 -4.32 9.04 28.58
CA GLU A 66 -5.33 9.83 29.27
C GLU A 66 -6.38 8.96 29.98
N GLY A 67 -6.87 7.91 29.31
CA GLY A 67 -7.85 7.00 29.88
C GLY A 67 -7.33 6.27 31.11
N ALA A 68 -6.03 5.90 31.12
CA ALA A 68 -5.38 5.27 32.26
C ALA A 68 -5.14 6.23 33.43
N ALA A 69 -4.90 7.53 33.15
CA ALA A 69 -4.62 8.54 34.15
C ALA A 69 -5.89 9.21 34.74
N ARG A 70 -7.04 9.05 34.08
CA ARG A 70 -8.26 9.78 34.39
C ARG A 70 -9.09 9.07 35.47
N ALA A 71 -9.27 9.73 36.62
CA ALA A 71 -10.09 9.20 37.70
C ALA A 71 -11.57 9.02 37.28
N ASN A 72 -12.19 7.93 37.75
CA ASN A 72 -13.58 7.57 37.48
C ASN A 72 -13.93 7.38 35.98
N TYR A 73 -12.94 7.23 35.14
CA TYR A 73 -13.14 6.94 33.76
C TYR A 73 -13.08 5.43 33.52
N ASP A 74 -14.20 4.86 33.07
CA ASP A 74 -14.30 3.44 32.72
C ASP A 74 -14.21 3.28 31.17
N PRO A 75 -13.12 2.74 30.67
CA PRO A 75 -12.93 2.58 29.21
C PRO A 75 -13.92 1.61 28.54
N LEU A 76 -14.61 0.76 29.30
CA LEU A 76 -15.65 -0.12 28.76
C LEU A 76 -16.93 0.66 28.44
N GLN A 77 -17.29 1.61 29.32
CA GLN A 77 -18.54 2.35 29.23
C GLN A 77 -18.39 3.73 28.59
N HIS A 78 -17.32 4.46 28.94
CA HIS A 78 -17.16 5.85 28.54
C HIS A 78 -16.44 5.96 27.19
N PRO A 79 -16.98 6.73 26.23
CA PRO A 79 -16.34 6.95 24.94
C PRO A 79 -15.03 7.73 25.08
N ILE A 80 -14.13 7.56 24.08
CA ILE A 80 -12.86 8.30 24.01
C ILE A 80 -13.09 9.81 24.05
N SER A 81 -14.15 10.30 23.39
CA SER A 81 -14.49 11.73 23.37
C SER A 81 -14.82 12.30 24.73
N SER A 82 -15.29 11.50 25.70
CA SER A 82 -15.51 11.97 27.08
C SER A 82 -14.22 12.43 27.75
N LEU A 83 -13.04 12.02 27.28
CA LEU A 83 -11.75 12.53 27.78
C LEU A 83 -11.55 14.02 27.48
N SER A 84 -12.30 14.60 26.53
CA SER A 84 -12.27 16.04 26.25
C SER A 84 -13.00 16.88 27.29
N ILE A 85 -13.69 16.26 28.27
CA ILE A 85 -14.46 16.95 29.31
C ILE A 85 -13.59 17.18 30.57
N GLY A 86 -13.78 18.32 31.21
CA GLY A 86 -13.10 18.68 32.46
C GLY A 86 -11.76 19.39 32.28
N SER A 87 -11.05 19.64 33.39
CA SER A 87 -9.85 20.48 33.43
C SER A 87 -8.67 19.96 32.56
N HIS A 88 -8.58 18.65 32.40
CA HIS A 88 -7.55 18.02 31.58
C HIS A 88 -8.04 17.68 30.16
N GLY A 89 -9.26 18.06 29.79
CA GLY A 89 -9.85 17.76 28.49
C GLY A 89 -9.09 18.35 27.28
N TRP A 90 -8.30 19.39 27.55
CA TRP A 90 -7.49 20.03 26.50
C TRP A 90 -6.50 19.07 25.81
N MET A 91 -5.99 18.04 26.51
CA MET A 91 -5.09 17.04 25.93
C MET A 91 -5.79 16.23 24.86
N GLN A 92 -7.01 15.74 25.13
CA GLN A 92 -7.79 15.02 24.13
C GLN A 92 -8.24 15.94 22.99
N VAL A 93 -8.60 17.22 23.29
CA VAL A 93 -8.88 18.23 22.27
C VAL A 93 -7.68 18.43 21.35
N ALA A 94 -6.48 18.63 21.91
CA ALA A 94 -5.24 18.75 21.15
C ALA A 94 -4.95 17.48 20.33
N SER A 95 -5.16 16.31 20.90
CA SER A 95 -5.01 15.02 20.20
C SER A 95 -5.92 14.93 18.99
N PHE A 96 -7.20 15.30 19.10
CA PHE A 96 -8.13 15.35 17.96
C PHE A 96 -7.65 16.31 16.86
N ILE A 97 -7.26 17.53 17.24
CA ILE A 97 -6.87 18.57 16.27
C ILE A 97 -5.57 18.17 15.55
N ILE A 98 -4.54 17.76 16.30
CA ILE A 98 -3.24 17.39 15.73
C ILE A 98 -3.40 16.15 14.82
N THR A 99 -4.16 15.15 15.28
CA THR A 99 -4.46 13.96 14.48
C THR A 99 -5.20 14.33 13.21
N GLY A 100 -6.19 15.21 13.29
CA GLY A 100 -6.94 15.68 12.12
C GLY A 100 -6.06 16.40 11.11
N LEU A 101 -5.13 17.27 11.55
CA LEU A 101 -4.15 17.92 10.68
C LEU A 101 -3.20 16.92 10.00
N LEU A 102 -2.74 15.91 10.73
CA LEU A 102 -1.91 14.83 10.18
C LEU A 102 -2.67 14.00 9.15
N ILE A 103 -3.96 13.71 9.37
CA ILE A 103 -4.82 13.01 8.40
C ILE A 103 -5.07 13.85 7.15
N LEU A 104 -5.23 15.18 7.28
CA LEU A 104 -5.29 16.09 6.13
C LEU A 104 -3.99 16.06 5.32
N ALA A 105 -2.84 16.13 5.99
CA ALA A 105 -1.53 15.99 5.33
C ALA A 105 -1.40 14.64 4.63
N PHE A 106 -1.82 13.54 5.28
CA PHE A 106 -1.86 12.21 4.70
C PHE A 106 -2.76 12.14 3.46
N SER A 107 -3.93 12.78 3.47
CA SER A 107 -4.85 12.82 2.33
C SER A 107 -4.22 13.47 1.09
N ILE A 108 -3.41 14.52 1.31
CA ILE A 108 -2.62 15.16 0.23
C ILE A 108 -1.55 14.18 -0.29
N GLY A 109 -0.86 13.47 0.61
CA GLY A 109 0.09 12.42 0.26
C GLY A 109 -0.55 11.31 -0.57
N LEU A 110 -1.74 10.82 -0.16
CA LEU A 110 -2.53 9.86 -0.91
C LEU A 110 -2.88 10.36 -2.31
N ARG A 111 -3.30 11.63 -2.43
CA ARG A 111 -3.65 12.22 -3.73
C ARG A 111 -2.44 12.29 -4.67
N ARG A 112 -1.26 12.59 -4.14
CA ARG A 112 -0.01 12.62 -4.93
C ARG A 112 0.40 11.21 -5.34
N ALA A 113 0.42 10.25 -4.41
CA ALA A 113 0.81 8.87 -4.66
C ALA A 113 -0.11 8.14 -5.64
N LEU A 114 -1.42 8.48 -5.66
CA LEU A 114 -2.43 7.82 -6.48
C LEU A 114 -2.75 8.57 -7.80
N ARG A 115 -2.04 9.66 -8.13
CA ARG A 115 -2.33 10.48 -9.31
C ARG A 115 -2.41 9.71 -10.62
N PRO A 116 -1.54 8.76 -10.95
CA PRO A 116 -1.66 8.03 -12.22
C PRO A 116 -2.91 7.15 -12.31
N SER A 117 -3.36 6.60 -11.17
CA SER A 117 -4.52 5.66 -11.09
C SER A 117 -5.88 6.33 -10.85
N GLY A 118 -5.91 7.63 -10.70
CA GLY A 118 -7.05 8.49 -11.04
C GLY A 118 -8.14 8.72 -10.01
N SER A 119 -8.34 7.92 -8.96
CA SER A 119 -9.47 8.18 -8.05
C SER A 119 -9.19 9.32 -7.08
N VAL A 120 -9.99 10.39 -7.16
CA VAL A 120 -9.97 11.51 -6.21
C VAL A 120 -10.76 11.22 -4.93
N TRP A 121 -11.71 10.28 -5.01
CA TRP A 121 -12.66 10.02 -3.93
C TRP A 121 -12.00 9.46 -2.67
N GLY A 122 -11.05 8.53 -2.80
CA GLY A 122 -10.34 7.96 -1.65
C GLY A 122 -9.61 9.04 -0.82
N PRO A 123 -8.69 9.81 -1.41
CA PRO A 123 -8.03 10.92 -0.72
C PRO A 123 -9.00 11.96 -0.16
N LEU A 124 -10.06 12.33 -0.91
CA LEU A 124 -11.05 13.31 -0.46
C LEU A 124 -11.79 12.83 0.80
N LEU A 125 -12.23 11.58 0.82
CA LEU A 125 -12.91 10.99 1.98
C LEU A 125 -11.98 10.90 3.19
N VAL A 126 -10.70 10.55 3.00
CA VAL A 126 -9.71 10.61 4.08
C VAL A 126 -9.52 12.04 4.59
N GLY A 127 -9.46 13.03 3.68
CA GLY A 127 -9.41 14.45 4.06
C GLY A 127 -10.64 14.87 4.89
N LEU A 128 -11.83 14.39 4.52
CA LEU A 128 -13.05 14.67 5.27
C LEU A 128 -13.00 14.08 6.68
N VAL A 129 -12.38 12.90 6.87
CA VAL A 129 -12.11 12.35 8.21
C VAL A 129 -11.21 13.30 9.02
N GLY A 130 -10.16 13.86 8.39
CA GLY A 130 -9.29 14.85 9.03
C GLY A 130 -10.05 16.09 9.50
N VAL A 131 -10.91 16.66 8.63
CA VAL A 131 -11.80 17.79 8.99
C VAL A 131 -12.74 17.39 10.12
N GLY A 132 -13.30 16.18 10.08
CA GLY A 132 -14.15 15.65 11.12
C GLY A 132 -13.46 15.58 12.48
N LEU A 133 -12.21 15.11 12.53
CA LEU A 133 -11.44 15.06 13.78
C LEU A 133 -11.15 16.48 14.31
N ILE A 134 -10.79 17.44 13.48
CA ILE A 134 -10.58 18.83 13.88
C ILE A 134 -11.87 19.40 14.48
N GLY A 135 -13.01 19.21 13.81
CA GLY A 135 -14.31 19.66 14.31
C GLY A 135 -14.70 18.99 15.64
N ALA A 136 -14.50 17.67 15.75
CA ALA A 136 -14.75 16.94 17.00
C ALA A 136 -13.84 17.40 18.16
N GLY A 137 -12.63 17.87 17.88
CA GLY A 137 -11.75 18.51 18.86
C GLY A 137 -12.20 19.92 19.22
N THR A 138 -12.70 20.69 18.25
CA THR A 138 -13.15 22.08 18.46
C THR A 138 -14.45 22.12 19.28
N PHE A 139 -15.37 21.20 19.01
CA PHE A 139 -16.65 21.09 19.72
C PHE A 139 -16.60 19.95 20.72
N VAL A 140 -16.60 20.28 22.01
CA VAL A 140 -16.53 19.28 23.08
C VAL A 140 -17.85 18.51 23.16
N THR A 141 -17.77 17.19 23.37
CA THR A 141 -18.95 16.31 23.50
C THR A 141 -19.74 16.61 24.79
N ASP A 142 -21.03 16.30 24.76
CA ASP A 142 -21.85 16.30 25.99
C ASP A 142 -21.47 15.14 26.94
N PRO A 143 -21.66 15.29 28.27
CA PRO A 143 -21.56 14.19 29.23
C PRO A 143 -22.41 12.99 28.79
N LEU A 144 -21.83 11.79 28.86
CA LEU A 144 -22.47 10.55 28.42
C LEU A 144 -22.10 9.38 29.33
N ASN A 145 -23.01 8.44 29.53
CA ASN A 145 -22.83 7.23 30.34
C ASN A 145 -22.43 7.49 31.81
N GLY A 146 -22.83 8.63 32.38
CA GLY A 146 -22.52 8.98 33.76
C GLY A 146 -21.12 9.56 33.97
N TYR A 147 -20.47 9.99 32.92
CA TYR A 147 -19.15 10.64 32.98
C TYR A 147 -19.21 12.09 32.47
N PRO A 148 -18.68 13.08 33.24
CA PRO A 148 -18.07 12.99 34.60
C PRO A 148 -19.03 12.53 35.68
N PRO A 149 -18.51 12.09 36.88
CA PRO A 149 -19.36 11.67 37.98
C PRO A 149 -20.44 12.71 38.35
N GLY A 150 -21.65 12.23 38.60
CA GLY A 150 -22.82 13.09 38.87
C GLY A 150 -23.61 13.50 37.62
N THR A 151 -23.19 13.12 36.43
CA THR A 151 -23.96 13.36 35.21
C THR A 151 -24.87 12.19 34.86
N PRO A 152 -26.01 12.42 34.14
CA PRO A 152 -26.94 11.36 33.79
C PRO A 152 -26.31 10.40 32.75
N ARG A 153 -26.80 9.15 32.72
CA ARG A 153 -26.36 8.17 31.68
C ARG A 153 -26.71 8.60 30.27
N ILE A 154 -27.85 9.25 30.12
CA ILE A 154 -28.31 9.80 28.84
C ILE A 154 -28.51 11.29 29.05
N PRO A 155 -27.90 12.16 28.22
CA PRO A 155 -28.14 13.60 28.34
C PRO A 155 -29.63 13.93 28.22
N THR A 156 -30.16 14.68 29.18
CA THR A 156 -31.54 15.18 29.18
C THR A 156 -31.70 16.31 28.15
N GLU A 157 -30.65 17.09 27.98
CA GLU A 157 -30.55 18.16 26.97
C GLU A 157 -29.26 18.01 26.17
N ARG A 158 -29.32 18.32 24.91
CA ARG A 158 -28.18 18.30 23.98
C ARG A 158 -27.71 19.71 23.76
N THR A 159 -26.43 19.98 24.04
CA THR A 159 -25.83 21.27 23.73
C THR A 159 -25.51 21.38 22.24
N THR A 160 -25.44 22.62 21.73
CA THR A 160 -24.99 22.86 20.34
C THR A 160 -23.58 22.27 20.10
N HIS A 161 -22.68 22.39 21.09
CA HIS A 161 -21.35 21.79 21.03
C HIS A 161 -21.40 20.27 20.89
N GLY A 162 -22.20 19.58 21.72
CA GLY A 162 -22.34 18.12 21.63
C GLY A 162 -22.96 17.66 20.31
N ILE A 163 -23.95 18.42 19.77
CA ILE A 163 -24.54 18.12 18.46
C ILE A 163 -23.48 18.27 17.35
N LEU A 164 -22.69 19.36 17.38
CA LEU A 164 -21.63 19.59 16.39
C LEU A 164 -20.52 18.56 16.52
N HIS A 165 -20.14 18.18 17.75
CA HIS A 165 -19.18 17.10 17.99
C HIS A 165 -19.62 15.80 17.29
N ASP A 166 -20.87 15.39 17.50
CA ASP A 166 -21.40 14.18 16.86
C ASP A 166 -21.45 14.29 15.34
N LEU A 167 -21.84 15.47 14.81
CA LEU A 167 -21.86 15.72 13.37
C LEU A 167 -20.46 15.59 12.76
N PHE A 168 -19.44 16.18 13.40
CA PHE A 168 -18.05 16.06 12.98
C PHE A 168 -17.47 14.67 13.23
N GLY A 169 -18.07 13.84 14.06
CA GLY A 169 -17.75 12.43 14.22
C GLY A 169 -18.21 11.55 13.04
N ILE A 170 -19.23 11.97 12.27
CA ILE A 170 -19.79 11.20 11.13
C ILE A 170 -18.73 10.80 10.11
N PRO A 171 -17.82 11.68 9.65
CA PRO A 171 -16.77 11.31 8.71
C PRO A 171 -15.91 10.13 9.19
N PHE A 172 -15.61 10.03 10.49
CA PHE A 172 -14.86 8.91 11.02
C PHE A 172 -15.69 7.62 11.06
N PHE A 173 -16.87 7.66 11.68
CA PHE A 173 -17.65 6.44 11.94
C PHE A 173 -18.42 5.91 10.73
N LEU A 174 -18.80 6.76 9.78
CA LEU A 174 -19.48 6.36 8.54
C LEU A 174 -18.63 6.60 7.29
N GLY A 175 -17.90 7.70 7.23
CA GLY A 175 -17.08 8.05 6.07
C GLY A 175 -15.86 7.15 5.90
N LEU A 176 -15.14 6.82 6.99
CA LEU A 176 -13.95 5.98 6.89
C LEU A 176 -14.25 4.54 6.46
N PRO A 177 -15.32 3.85 6.96
CA PRO A 177 -15.76 2.58 6.37
C PRO A 177 -16.06 2.66 4.88
N ILE A 178 -16.73 3.72 4.42
CA ILE A 178 -16.98 3.96 2.99
C ILE A 178 -15.64 4.11 2.25
N THR A 179 -14.69 4.82 2.84
CA THR A 179 -13.33 4.97 2.31
C THR A 179 -12.65 3.61 2.15
N CYS A 180 -12.78 2.73 3.13
CA CYS A 180 -12.25 1.36 3.04
C CYS A 180 -12.80 0.60 1.82
N PHE A 181 -14.10 0.72 1.51
CA PHE A 181 -14.69 0.10 0.31
C PHE A 181 -14.21 0.75 -1.00
N VAL A 182 -14.01 2.08 -1.02
CA VAL A 182 -13.43 2.78 -2.18
C VAL A 182 -12.02 2.24 -2.46
N PHE A 183 -11.19 2.09 -1.43
CA PHE A 183 -9.85 1.52 -1.57
C PHE A 183 -9.87 0.03 -1.86
N ALA A 184 -10.80 -0.75 -1.29
CA ALA A 184 -10.98 -2.15 -1.64
C ALA A 184 -11.24 -2.33 -3.14
N ARG A 185 -12.11 -1.49 -3.72
CA ARG A 185 -12.38 -1.49 -5.16
C ARG A 185 -11.15 -1.06 -5.98
N LEU A 186 -10.39 -0.07 -5.50
CA LEU A 186 -9.15 0.35 -6.14
C LEU A 186 -8.13 -0.79 -6.16
N PHE A 187 -7.84 -1.39 -5.02
CA PHE A 187 -6.88 -2.50 -4.89
C PHE A 187 -7.31 -3.74 -5.69
N ALA A 188 -8.62 -4.03 -5.76
CA ALA A 188 -9.14 -5.10 -6.60
C ALA A 188 -8.85 -4.86 -8.09
N ARG A 189 -8.98 -3.62 -8.57
CA ARG A 189 -8.64 -3.22 -9.95
C ARG A 189 -7.14 -3.28 -10.23
N LEU A 190 -6.30 -3.02 -9.21
CA LEU A 190 -4.84 -3.12 -9.29
C LEU A 190 -4.34 -4.57 -9.13
N GLY A 191 -5.24 -5.55 -8.97
CA GLY A 191 -4.86 -6.96 -8.76
C GLY A 191 -4.43 -7.29 -7.33
N GLU A 192 -4.40 -6.32 -6.43
CA GLU A 192 -3.97 -6.49 -5.04
C GLU A 192 -5.08 -7.09 -4.16
N ARG A 193 -5.48 -8.33 -4.43
CA ARG A 193 -6.63 -8.99 -3.80
C ARG A 193 -6.59 -9.00 -2.28
N ARG A 194 -5.40 -9.17 -1.67
CA ARG A 194 -5.23 -9.17 -0.20
C ARG A 194 -5.57 -7.82 0.41
N TRP A 195 -5.07 -6.74 -0.20
CA TRP A 195 -5.38 -5.38 0.24
C TRP A 195 -6.83 -5.01 0.00
N ALA A 196 -7.42 -5.49 -1.10
CA ALA A 196 -8.83 -5.34 -1.38
C ALA A 196 -9.69 -6.02 -0.30
N ALA A 197 -9.39 -7.29 0.03
CA ALA A 197 -10.09 -8.04 1.08
C ALA A 197 -9.91 -7.40 2.46
N TYR A 198 -8.67 -7.04 2.84
CA TYR A 198 -8.38 -6.38 4.11
C TYR A 198 -9.18 -5.07 4.26
N SER A 199 -9.17 -4.23 3.22
CA SER A 199 -9.92 -2.97 3.23
C SER A 199 -11.43 -3.20 3.33
N ALA A 200 -11.99 -4.15 2.57
CA ALA A 200 -13.41 -4.49 2.63
C ALA A 200 -13.81 -5.03 4.04
N CYS A 201 -13.01 -5.94 4.60
CA CYS A 201 -13.25 -6.49 5.93
C CYS A 201 -13.17 -5.40 7.02
N SER A 202 -12.19 -4.48 6.92
CA SER A 202 -12.07 -3.35 7.85
C SER A 202 -13.30 -2.44 7.80
N GLY A 203 -13.75 -2.08 6.60
CA GLY A 203 -14.94 -1.26 6.42
C GLY A 203 -16.21 -1.93 6.97
N PHE A 204 -16.38 -3.23 6.68
CA PHE A 204 -17.52 -3.99 7.18
C PHE A 204 -17.50 -4.12 8.71
N ALA A 205 -16.34 -4.45 9.29
CA ALA A 205 -16.19 -4.58 10.73
C ALA A 205 -16.47 -3.25 11.46
N MET A 206 -15.97 -2.13 10.93
CA MET A 206 -16.26 -0.80 11.49
C MET A 206 -17.76 -0.50 11.48
N PHE A 207 -18.48 -0.76 10.37
CA PHE A 207 -19.92 -0.56 10.32
C PHE A 207 -20.64 -1.47 11.31
N ALA A 208 -20.33 -2.76 11.32
CA ALA A 208 -20.99 -3.72 12.21
C ALA A 208 -20.84 -3.34 13.69
N VAL A 209 -19.61 -3.02 14.12
CA VAL A 209 -19.33 -2.64 15.51
C VAL A 209 -19.97 -1.30 15.86
N PHE A 210 -19.93 -0.31 14.97
CA PHE A 210 -20.57 0.99 15.18
C PHE A 210 -22.09 0.86 15.31
N PHE A 211 -22.75 0.11 14.42
CA PHE A 211 -24.20 -0.09 14.51
C PHE A 211 -24.58 -0.88 15.76
N LEU A 212 -23.79 -1.88 16.16
CA LEU A 212 -24.01 -2.61 17.41
C LEU A 212 -23.95 -1.68 18.62
N ALA A 213 -22.95 -0.79 18.67
CA ALA A 213 -22.83 0.22 19.72
C ALA A 213 -24.07 1.15 19.77
N ARG A 214 -24.57 1.58 18.59
CA ARG A 214 -25.74 2.44 18.48
C ARG A 214 -27.05 1.75 18.89
N LEU A 215 -27.20 0.46 18.60
CA LEU A 215 -28.36 -0.34 19.04
C LEU A 215 -28.38 -0.49 20.56
N GLY A 216 -27.22 -0.74 21.20
CA GLY A 216 -27.11 -0.77 22.66
C GLY A 216 -27.55 0.55 23.31
N MET A 217 -27.14 1.70 22.75
CA MET A 217 -27.52 3.03 23.25
C MET A 217 -29.01 3.35 23.11
N ARG A 218 -29.72 2.73 22.18
CA ARG A 218 -31.18 2.92 21.99
C ARG A 218 -32.01 2.10 22.98
N GLN A 219 -31.41 1.39 23.93
CA GLN A 219 -32.06 0.55 24.93
C GLN A 219 -33.07 -0.45 24.33
N VAL A 220 -32.76 -0.95 23.12
CA VAL A 220 -33.50 -2.08 22.59
C VAL A 220 -33.28 -3.26 23.50
N SER A 221 -34.39 -3.84 24.03
CA SER A 221 -34.34 -4.85 25.11
C SER A 221 -33.38 -6.01 24.83
N ALA A 222 -33.27 -6.44 23.57
CA ALA A 222 -32.32 -7.48 23.15
C ALA A 222 -30.83 -7.07 23.22
N PHE A 223 -30.51 -5.79 23.40
CA PHE A 223 -29.15 -5.25 23.41
C PHE A 223 -28.85 -4.39 24.66
N ALA A 224 -29.67 -4.48 25.69
CA ALA A 224 -29.52 -3.67 26.90
C ALA A 224 -28.16 -3.91 27.61
N ASP A 225 -27.67 -5.14 27.61
CA ASP A 225 -26.38 -5.50 28.20
C ASP A 225 -25.19 -4.88 27.43
N ILE A 226 -25.38 -4.61 26.12
CA ILE A 226 -24.36 -4.02 25.25
C ILE A 226 -24.21 -2.50 25.51
N ALA A 227 -25.22 -1.85 26.11
CA ALA A 227 -25.13 -0.42 26.46
C ALA A 227 -23.95 -0.13 27.41
N GLY A 228 -23.63 -1.07 28.31
CA GLY A 228 -22.47 -0.99 29.20
C GLY A 228 -21.13 -1.14 28.52
N LEU A 229 -21.09 -1.56 27.22
CA LEU A 229 -19.87 -1.76 26.44
C LEU A 229 -19.69 -0.70 25.36
N PHE A 230 -20.42 0.41 25.40
CA PHE A 230 -20.37 1.45 24.35
C PHE A 230 -18.95 1.99 24.15
N GLY A 231 -18.23 2.27 25.23
CA GLY A 231 -16.84 2.73 25.17
C GLY A 231 -15.90 1.71 24.52
N LEU A 232 -16.07 0.43 24.85
CA LEU A 232 -15.29 -0.66 24.25
C LEU A 232 -15.56 -0.79 22.74
N LEU A 233 -16.81 -0.80 22.34
CA LEU A 233 -17.20 -0.92 20.92
C LEU A 233 -16.72 0.28 20.10
N GLN A 234 -16.79 1.50 20.67
CA GLN A 234 -16.22 2.67 20.03
C GLN A 234 -14.70 2.50 19.82
N ARG A 235 -13.95 2.02 20.84
CA ARG A 235 -12.50 1.77 20.74
C ARG A 235 -12.16 0.74 19.69
N ILE A 236 -12.89 -0.36 19.63
CA ILE A 236 -12.69 -1.38 18.58
C ILE A 236 -12.83 -0.73 17.20
N THR A 237 -13.87 0.09 16.97
CA THR A 237 -14.05 0.80 15.71
C THR A 237 -12.88 1.75 15.43
N VAL A 238 -12.42 2.50 16.42
CA VAL A 238 -11.30 3.45 16.33
C VAL A 238 -9.99 2.71 16.03
N ILE A 239 -9.72 1.60 16.71
CA ILE A 239 -8.52 0.79 16.48
C ILE A 239 -8.51 0.22 15.05
N ILE A 240 -9.63 -0.33 14.57
CA ILE A 240 -9.73 -0.85 13.20
C ILE A 240 -9.46 0.27 12.18
N GLY A 241 -10.08 1.44 12.36
CA GLY A 241 -9.94 2.56 11.45
C GLY A 241 -8.52 3.12 11.39
N PHE A 242 -7.90 3.41 12.53
CA PHE A 242 -6.53 3.92 12.57
C PHE A 242 -5.49 2.87 12.18
N SER A 243 -5.70 1.58 12.49
CA SER A 243 -4.86 0.50 11.99
C SER A 243 -4.91 0.43 10.46
N TRP A 244 -6.10 0.57 9.86
CA TRP A 244 -6.24 0.60 8.41
C TRP A 244 -5.50 1.80 7.79
N ILE A 245 -5.62 3.01 8.37
CA ILE A 245 -4.88 4.21 7.92
C ILE A 245 -3.37 3.99 8.00
N ALA A 246 -2.87 3.49 9.15
CA ALA A 246 -1.44 3.26 9.36
C ALA A 246 -0.87 2.23 8.38
N LEU A 247 -1.57 1.11 8.19
CA LEU A 247 -1.14 0.05 7.28
C LEU A 247 -1.22 0.49 5.82
N LEU A 248 -2.23 1.29 5.44
CA LEU A 248 -2.30 1.90 4.11
C LEU A 248 -1.10 2.83 3.86
N ALA A 249 -0.75 3.68 4.83
CA ALA A 249 0.42 4.55 4.74
C ALA A 249 1.71 3.74 4.54
N VAL A 250 1.92 2.69 5.35
CA VAL A 250 3.07 1.78 5.24
C VAL A 250 3.10 1.06 3.90
N HIS A 251 1.95 0.59 3.41
CA HIS A 251 1.85 -0.09 2.12
C HIS A 251 2.28 0.80 0.96
N LEU A 252 1.79 2.04 0.93
CA LEU A 252 2.14 3.00 -0.11
C LEU A 252 3.61 3.46 -0.01
N LEU A 253 4.15 3.62 1.20
CA LEU A 253 5.57 3.91 1.40
C LEU A 253 6.48 2.79 0.91
N LYS A 254 6.08 1.52 1.10
CA LYS A 254 6.82 0.35 0.57
C LYS A 254 6.79 0.31 -0.95
N ALA A 255 5.65 0.59 -1.54
CA ALA A 255 5.51 0.67 -3.00
C ALA A 255 6.38 1.78 -3.62
N SER A 256 6.67 2.84 -2.85
CA SER A 256 7.54 3.96 -3.27
C SER A 256 9.05 3.67 -3.15
N GLY A 257 9.48 2.44 -2.87
CA GLY A 257 10.89 2.04 -2.81
C GLY A 257 11.70 2.65 -1.65
N SER A 258 11.04 3.25 -0.65
CA SER A 258 11.72 3.84 0.50
C SER A 258 11.96 2.83 1.62
N GLY A 259 13.22 2.68 2.03
CA GLY A 259 13.64 1.81 3.15
C GLY A 259 13.20 2.28 4.56
N ALA A 260 12.25 3.22 4.67
CA ALA A 260 11.72 3.77 5.92
C ALA A 260 10.78 2.84 6.77
N PRO A 261 10.48 1.60 6.38
CA PRO A 261 9.42 0.82 7.00
C PRO A 261 9.79 0.08 8.29
N LEU A 262 11.05 -0.01 8.70
CA LEU A 262 11.42 -0.87 9.84
C LEU A 262 10.94 -0.34 11.19
N LEU A 263 10.93 0.97 11.41
CA LEU A 263 10.48 1.56 12.68
C LEU A 263 8.94 1.68 12.75
N ILE A 264 8.28 2.02 11.63
CA ILE A 264 6.83 2.23 11.56
C ILE A 264 6.08 0.90 11.49
N GLY A 265 6.66 -0.11 10.82
CA GLY A 265 6.10 -1.47 10.75
C GLY A 265 6.07 -2.18 12.10
N ALA A 266 7.08 -1.98 12.95
CA ALA A 266 7.14 -2.57 14.29
C ALA A 266 6.03 -2.04 15.21
N VAL A 267 5.68 -0.76 15.08
CA VAL A 267 4.63 -0.11 15.89
C VAL A 267 3.22 -0.50 15.41
N ALA A 268 3.00 -0.60 14.09
CA ALA A 268 1.72 -1.04 13.53
C ALA A 268 1.45 -2.52 13.81
N ILE A 269 2.47 -3.38 13.83
CA ILE A 269 2.34 -4.82 14.12
C ILE A 269 2.07 -5.05 15.60
N GLY A 270 2.63 -4.25 16.50
CA GLY A 270 2.42 -4.38 17.95
C GLY A 270 0.97 -4.15 18.39
N THR A 271 0.23 -3.29 17.68
CA THR A 271 -1.19 -3.00 17.99
C THR A 271 -2.18 -3.97 17.32
N VAL A 272 -1.80 -4.62 16.21
CA VAL A 272 -2.66 -5.55 15.46
C VAL A 272 -2.45 -7.00 15.86
N SER A 273 -1.27 -7.38 16.36
CA SER A 273 -0.95 -8.77 16.75
C SER A 273 -1.78 -9.32 17.90
N SER A 274 -2.48 -8.48 18.65
CA SER A 274 -3.29 -8.94 19.79
C SER A 274 -4.71 -9.38 19.43
N VAL A 275 -5.22 -9.10 18.22
CA VAL A 275 -6.65 -9.30 17.92
C VAL A 275 -6.98 -10.12 16.68
N LEU A 276 -6.08 -10.29 15.70
CA LEU A 276 -6.42 -10.96 14.44
C LEU A 276 -5.29 -11.82 13.87
N TYR A 277 -4.97 -12.95 14.50
CA TYR A 277 -4.42 -14.11 13.82
C TYR A 277 -5.44 -15.25 13.86
N ALA A 278 -6.38 -15.24 12.91
CA ALA A 278 -7.06 -16.46 12.48
C ALA A 278 -6.39 -16.88 11.17
N PRO A 279 -5.69 -18.01 11.13
CA PRO A 279 -5.10 -18.50 9.89
C PRO A 279 -6.21 -19.13 9.04
N CYS A 280 -6.52 -18.53 7.90
CA CYS A 280 -7.20 -19.25 6.83
C CYS A 280 -6.15 -20.15 6.15
N LEU A 281 -5.95 -21.32 6.74
CA LEU A 281 -5.16 -22.42 6.17
C LEU A 281 -6.07 -23.25 5.27
N THR A 282 -6.07 -22.95 3.97
CA THR A 282 -6.41 -23.95 2.97
C THR A 282 -5.12 -24.32 2.24
N GLU A 283 -4.83 -25.60 2.24
CA GLU A 283 -3.67 -26.23 1.61
C GLU A 283 -3.69 -25.97 0.09
N GLY A 284 -2.59 -25.41 -0.43
CA GLY A 284 -2.36 -25.27 -1.86
C GLY A 284 -1.16 -24.32 -2.08
N CYS A 285 -0.18 -24.75 -2.88
CA CYS A 285 0.92 -23.90 -3.34
C CYS A 285 0.38 -22.57 -3.88
N ALA A 286 0.54 -21.49 -3.14
CA ALA A 286 0.08 -20.19 -3.56
C ALA A 286 1.03 -19.65 -4.62
N MET A 287 0.70 -19.88 -5.88
CA MET A 287 1.33 -19.21 -7.01
C MET A 287 0.58 -17.89 -7.25
N ILE A 288 1.29 -16.78 -7.19
CA ILE A 288 0.74 -15.46 -7.45
C ILE A 288 1.07 -15.12 -8.90
N HIS A 289 0.05 -15.01 -9.74
CA HIS A 289 0.16 -14.56 -11.12
C HIS A 289 -0.26 -13.11 -11.22
N THR A 290 0.58 -12.25 -11.83
CA THR A 290 0.24 -10.85 -12.07
C THR A 290 0.74 -10.40 -13.43
N VAL A 291 -0.01 -9.52 -14.08
CA VAL A 291 0.37 -8.89 -15.35
C VAL A 291 0.30 -7.38 -15.17
N VAL A 292 1.39 -6.71 -15.51
CA VAL A 292 1.49 -5.25 -15.51
C VAL A 292 1.93 -4.79 -16.88
N SER A 293 1.31 -3.75 -17.45
CA SER A 293 1.73 -3.16 -18.71
C SER A 293 1.79 -1.64 -18.62
N THR A 294 2.74 -1.07 -19.36
CA THR A 294 2.93 0.39 -19.49
C THR A 294 3.34 0.72 -20.92
N GLU A 295 3.15 1.97 -21.34
CA GLU A 295 3.63 2.46 -22.63
C GLU A 295 4.89 3.30 -22.42
N ILE A 296 5.92 3.04 -23.21
CA ILE A 296 7.21 3.73 -23.20
C ILE A 296 7.39 4.39 -24.56
N SER A 297 7.64 5.70 -24.56
CA SER A 297 7.82 6.50 -25.81
C SER A 297 9.19 6.27 -26.44
N ALA A 298 9.46 5.02 -26.83
CA ALA A 298 10.68 4.60 -27.50
C ALA A 298 10.41 3.33 -28.35
N PRO A 299 11.20 3.04 -29.38
CA PRO A 299 11.09 1.82 -30.18
C PRO A 299 11.31 0.54 -29.34
N PRO A 300 10.60 -0.57 -29.62
CA PRO A 300 10.72 -1.82 -28.86
C PRO A 300 12.13 -2.37 -28.77
N GLU A 301 12.90 -2.27 -29.86
CA GLU A 301 14.27 -2.76 -29.95
C GLU A 301 15.20 -2.03 -28.96
N LEU A 302 15.01 -0.71 -28.82
CA LEU A 302 15.78 0.10 -27.88
C LEU A 302 15.43 -0.23 -26.43
N VAL A 303 14.13 -0.37 -26.13
CA VAL A 303 13.68 -0.72 -24.76
C VAL A 303 14.16 -2.11 -24.36
N ALA A 304 14.07 -3.08 -25.29
CA ALA A 304 14.54 -4.44 -25.06
C ALA A 304 16.08 -4.49 -24.89
N ALA A 305 16.82 -3.73 -25.68
CA ALA A 305 18.28 -3.65 -25.57
C ALA A 305 18.73 -3.06 -24.23
N LEU A 306 18.07 -1.99 -23.76
CA LEU A 306 18.33 -1.40 -22.42
C LEU A 306 18.02 -2.37 -21.30
N TYR A 307 16.96 -3.17 -21.43
CA TYR A 307 16.63 -4.17 -20.44
C TYR A 307 17.60 -5.36 -20.45
N ALA A 308 18.11 -5.74 -21.63
CA ALA A 308 19.12 -6.79 -21.80
C ALA A 308 20.50 -6.38 -21.28
N ASP A 309 20.80 -5.08 -21.21
CA ASP A 309 22.03 -4.54 -20.63
C ASP A 309 21.96 -4.52 -19.09
N TYR A 310 22.14 -5.72 -18.50
CA TYR A 310 22.11 -5.88 -17.05
C TYR A 310 23.20 -5.10 -16.32
N GLU A 311 24.33 -4.80 -16.95
CA GLU A 311 25.40 -3.99 -16.40
C GLU A 311 24.98 -2.52 -16.25
N GLY A 312 24.07 -2.05 -17.08
CA GLY A 312 23.45 -0.74 -17.01
C GLY A 312 22.38 -0.59 -15.93
N TRP A 313 21.84 -1.69 -15.36
CA TRP A 313 20.74 -1.63 -14.40
C TRP A 313 21.00 -0.75 -13.16
N PRO A 314 22.19 -0.68 -12.56
CA PRO A 314 22.45 0.25 -11.46
C PRO A 314 22.26 1.72 -11.84
N ARG A 315 22.47 2.07 -13.13
CA ARG A 315 22.23 3.41 -13.66
C ARG A 315 20.74 3.66 -13.92
N LEU A 316 20.05 2.64 -14.44
CA LEU A 316 18.60 2.71 -14.75
C LEU A 316 17.75 2.67 -13.46
N PHE A 317 18.19 1.89 -12.48
CA PHE A 317 17.44 1.66 -11.22
C PHE A 317 18.27 1.98 -9.96
N PRO A 318 18.84 3.20 -9.83
CA PRO A 318 19.79 3.55 -8.77
C PRO A 318 19.21 3.46 -7.36
N ALA A 319 17.88 3.56 -7.23
CA ALA A 319 17.21 3.44 -5.94
C ALA A 319 17.04 1.97 -5.48
N THR A 320 17.10 1.00 -6.40
CA THR A 320 16.79 -0.39 -6.12
C THR A 320 17.97 -1.34 -6.35
N ILE A 321 18.87 -1.01 -7.27
CA ILE A 321 20.02 -1.85 -7.67
C ILE A 321 21.31 -1.09 -7.42
N ARG A 322 22.19 -1.65 -6.57
CA ARG A 322 23.51 -1.09 -6.24
C ARG A 322 24.59 -1.58 -7.19
N GLY A 323 24.45 -2.79 -7.68
CA GLY A 323 25.40 -3.40 -8.59
C GLY A 323 24.88 -4.70 -9.18
N VAL A 324 25.46 -5.08 -10.32
CA VAL A 324 25.20 -6.36 -10.96
C VAL A 324 26.52 -6.99 -11.32
N ARG A 325 26.64 -8.31 -11.13
CA ARG A 325 27.83 -9.08 -11.46
C ARG A 325 27.46 -10.34 -12.22
N LEU A 326 28.06 -10.56 -13.38
CA LEU A 326 27.94 -11.81 -14.13
C LEU A 326 28.65 -12.93 -13.35
N LEU A 327 27.94 -14.04 -13.14
CA LEU A 327 28.48 -15.24 -12.50
C LEU A 327 28.78 -16.34 -13.53
N ALA A 328 27.91 -16.52 -14.53
CA ALA A 328 28.07 -17.49 -15.60
C ALA A 328 27.30 -17.03 -16.86
N ASP A 329 27.83 -17.39 -18.03
CA ASP A 329 27.19 -17.18 -19.33
C ASP A 329 27.38 -18.46 -20.15
N ASP A 330 26.28 -19.10 -20.58
CA ASP A 330 26.28 -20.26 -21.44
C ASP A 330 25.86 -19.95 -22.91
N GLY A 331 25.73 -18.64 -23.20
CA GLY A 331 25.32 -18.13 -24.52
C GLY A 331 23.81 -17.99 -24.67
N GLN A 332 23.00 -18.76 -23.95
CA GLN A 332 21.53 -18.62 -23.91
C GLN A 332 21.03 -18.09 -22.58
N ARG A 333 21.74 -18.42 -21.50
CA ARG A 333 21.38 -18.05 -20.13
C ARG A 333 22.52 -17.31 -19.47
N LYS A 334 22.22 -16.18 -18.86
CA LYS A 334 23.17 -15.42 -18.06
C LYS A 334 22.75 -15.51 -16.61
N THR A 335 23.62 -16.06 -15.77
CA THR A 335 23.43 -16.06 -14.32
C THR A 335 24.11 -14.82 -13.77
N ILE A 336 23.31 -13.93 -13.19
CA ILE A 336 23.78 -12.65 -12.65
C ILE A 336 23.46 -12.55 -11.14
N GLU A 337 24.37 -11.99 -10.39
CA GLU A 337 24.15 -11.59 -9.01
C GLU A 337 23.76 -10.11 -9.00
N VAL A 338 22.54 -9.82 -8.57
CA VAL A 338 22.02 -8.45 -8.45
C VAL A 338 22.06 -8.03 -6.98
N ASP A 339 22.73 -6.94 -6.66
CA ASP A 339 22.77 -6.37 -5.32
C ASP A 339 21.65 -5.35 -5.16
N HIS A 340 20.54 -5.77 -4.54
CA HIS A 340 19.40 -4.93 -4.25
C HIS A 340 19.64 -4.08 -3.00
N ALA A 341 19.25 -2.81 -3.07
CA ALA A 341 19.41 -1.86 -1.98
C ALA A 341 18.71 -2.29 -0.68
N SER A 342 17.56 -2.99 -0.80
CA SER A 342 16.71 -3.39 0.33
C SER A 342 16.85 -4.85 0.75
N GLU A 343 17.30 -5.73 -0.15
CA GLU A 343 17.26 -7.20 0.06
C GLU A 343 18.63 -7.85 -0.01
N GLY A 344 19.67 -7.09 -0.38
CA GLY A 344 21.03 -7.60 -0.57
C GLY A 344 21.18 -8.37 -1.89
N LYS A 345 22.14 -9.29 -1.92
CA LYS A 345 22.52 -10.02 -3.14
C LYS A 345 21.53 -11.13 -3.47
N VAL A 346 21.03 -11.12 -4.69
CA VAL A 346 20.05 -12.07 -5.23
C VAL A 346 20.57 -12.65 -6.54
N ILE A 347 20.39 -13.96 -6.75
CA ILE A 347 20.77 -14.61 -7.99
C ILE A 347 19.58 -14.57 -8.95
N ASN A 348 19.86 -14.11 -10.15
CA ASN A 348 18.90 -14.05 -11.25
C ASN A 348 19.45 -14.83 -12.45
N ILE A 349 18.56 -15.53 -13.16
CA ILE A 349 18.88 -16.14 -14.45
C ILE A 349 18.11 -15.37 -15.53
N MET A 350 18.84 -14.73 -16.42
CA MET A 350 18.28 -13.98 -17.53
C MET A 350 18.42 -14.76 -18.84
N MET A 351 17.35 -14.81 -19.63
CA MET A 351 17.30 -15.45 -20.94
C MET A 351 16.70 -14.47 -21.95
N VAL A 352 17.41 -14.18 -23.02
CA VAL A 352 16.88 -13.45 -24.17
C VAL A 352 16.25 -14.47 -25.12
N VAL A 353 14.92 -14.57 -25.11
CA VAL A 353 14.17 -15.55 -25.91
C VAL A 353 13.97 -15.05 -27.32
N SER A 354 13.73 -13.76 -27.49
CA SER A 354 13.59 -13.08 -28.77
C SER A 354 13.92 -11.58 -28.62
N PRO A 355 14.02 -10.80 -29.69
CA PRO A 355 14.17 -9.34 -29.61
C PRO A 355 13.03 -8.64 -28.84
N HIS A 356 11.90 -9.33 -28.64
CA HIS A 356 10.70 -8.79 -28.02
C HIS A 356 10.31 -9.51 -26.72
N GLU A 357 11.11 -10.51 -26.26
CA GLU A 357 10.82 -11.24 -25.04
C GLU A 357 12.09 -11.58 -24.27
N ILE A 358 12.19 -11.10 -23.03
CA ILE A 358 13.26 -11.43 -22.08
C ILE A 358 12.63 -12.08 -20.85
N ARG A 359 13.13 -13.25 -20.47
CA ARG A 359 12.73 -13.95 -19.25
C ARG A 359 13.76 -13.75 -18.17
N LEU A 360 13.27 -13.54 -16.95
CA LEU A 360 14.10 -13.42 -15.76
C LEU A 360 13.55 -14.37 -14.68
N GLU A 361 14.41 -15.22 -14.14
CA GLU A 361 14.10 -16.05 -12.97
C GLU A 361 14.89 -15.54 -11.77
N GLU A 362 14.22 -15.24 -10.69
CA GLU A 362 14.80 -14.69 -9.47
C GLU A 362 14.63 -15.68 -8.32
N PHE A 363 15.74 -16.00 -7.64
CA PHE A 363 15.77 -16.96 -6.55
C PHE A 363 16.05 -16.28 -5.23
N LYS A 364 15.01 -16.12 -4.40
CA LYS A 364 15.09 -15.51 -3.08
C LYS A 364 14.87 -16.53 -1.96
N ARG A 365 15.28 -16.16 -0.74
CA ARG A 365 15.13 -17.03 0.45
C ARG A 365 13.66 -17.38 0.74
N ARG A 366 12.72 -16.46 0.48
CA ARG A 366 11.29 -16.58 0.83
C ARG A 366 10.39 -16.94 -0.35
N PHE A 367 10.84 -16.72 -1.56
CA PHE A 367 10.08 -17.01 -2.77
C PHE A 367 11.00 -17.16 -4.00
N ASP A 368 10.49 -17.80 -5.03
CA ASP A 368 11.05 -17.77 -6.38
C ASP A 368 10.07 -17.02 -7.28
N ALA A 369 10.61 -16.25 -8.22
CA ALA A 369 9.80 -15.49 -9.15
C ALA A 369 10.29 -15.72 -10.59
N ARG A 370 9.34 -15.79 -11.52
CA ARG A 370 9.58 -15.78 -12.95
C ARG A 370 8.92 -14.56 -13.54
N PHE A 371 9.66 -13.82 -14.33
CA PHE A 371 9.20 -12.65 -15.04
C PHE A 371 9.34 -12.89 -16.54
N ILE A 372 8.26 -12.66 -17.28
CA ILE A 372 8.29 -12.62 -18.74
C ILE A 372 8.08 -11.16 -19.14
N ASN A 373 9.13 -10.55 -19.67
CA ASN A 373 9.14 -9.17 -20.11
C ASN A 373 8.92 -9.17 -21.61
N ARG A 374 7.84 -8.50 -22.07
CA ARG A 374 7.49 -8.38 -23.48
C ARG A 374 7.51 -6.93 -23.92
N PHE A 375 8.03 -6.70 -25.13
CA PHE A 375 8.22 -5.40 -25.74
C PHE A 375 7.49 -5.38 -27.09
N GLU A 376 6.25 -4.89 -27.11
CA GLU A 376 5.39 -4.89 -28.30
C GLU A 376 5.29 -3.48 -28.89
N ALA A 377 5.30 -3.36 -30.22
CA ALA A 377 5.14 -2.08 -30.89
C ALA A 377 3.71 -1.53 -30.67
N ALA A 378 3.61 -0.27 -30.25
CA ALA A 378 2.38 0.48 -30.11
C ALA A 378 2.50 1.84 -30.82
N GLY A 379 2.44 1.82 -32.15
CA GLY A 379 2.75 2.98 -33.01
C GLY A 379 4.24 3.34 -32.94
N GLN A 380 4.58 4.54 -32.48
CA GLN A 380 5.97 4.98 -32.23
C GLN A 380 6.45 4.69 -30.80
N ALA A 381 5.61 4.07 -29.99
CA ALA A 381 5.90 3.71 -28.60
C ALA A 381 6.00 2.19 -28.45
N THR A 382 6.49 1.73 -27.29
CA THR A 382 6.52 0.33 -26.89
C THR A 382 5.48 0.08 -25.82
N ARG A 383 4.63 -0.92 -26.02
CA ARG A 383 3.86 -1.51 -24.93
C ARG A 383 4.76 -2.52 -24.24
N TYR A 384 5.28 -2.11 -23.07
CA TYR A 384 6.04 -2.98 -22.21
C TYR A 384 5.11 -3.70 -21.25
N SER A 385 5.16 -5.03 -21.20
CA SER A 385 4.37 -5.85 -20.30
C SER A 385 5.25 -6.83 -19.53
N ILE A 386 4.97 -6.95 -18.21
CA ILE A 386 5.60 -7.94 -17.34
C ILE A 386 4.52 -8.92 -16.89
N VAL A 387 4.74 -10.20 -17.16
CA VAL A 387 4.01 -11.30 -16.53
C VAL A 387 4.89 -11.85 -15.43
N ALA A 388 4.42 -11.82 -14.19
CA ALA A 388 5.16 -12.31 -13.04
C ALA A 388 4.43 -13.47 -12.37
N ASP A 389 5.13 -14.59 -12.23
CA ASP A 389 4.72 -15.77 -11.47
C ASP A 389 5.60 -15.87 -10.23
N VAL A 390 5.00 -15.74 -9.05
CA VAL A 390 5.72 -15.78 -7.77
C VAL A 390 5.27 -16.98 -6.96
N GLN A 391 6.21 -17.86 -6.63
CA GLN A 391 5.99 -19.03 -5.79
C GLN A 391 6.57 -18.82 -4.39
N LEU A 392 5.73 -18.83 -3.36
CA LEU A 392 6.17 -18.66 -1.98
C LEU A 392 6.79 -19.96 -1.44
N LYS A 393 7.96 -19.86 -0.80
CA LYS A 393 8.63 -20.97 -0.12
C LYS A 393 8.14 -21.06 1.33
N GLY A 394 7.26 -22.04 1.61
CA GLY A 394 6.87 -22.38 2.99
C GLY A 394 7.91 -23.28 3.67
N TRP A 395 7.89 -23.37 5.02
CA TRP A 395 8.78 -24.25 5.78
C TRP A 395 8.60 -25.76 5.42
N ARG A 396 7.48 -26.14 4.82
CA ARG A 396 7.19 -27.49 4.31
C ARG A 396 7.66 -27.74 2.88
N ALA A 397 7.92 -26.70 2.08
CA ALA A 397 8.35 -26.83 0.68
C ALA A 397 9.85 -27.17 0.52
N ARG A 398 10.61 -27.29 1.61
CA ARG A 398 12.06 -27.62 1.61
C ARG A 398 12.39 -29.02 1.06
N TRP A 399 11.41 -29.86 0.78
CA TRP A 399 11.63 -31.28 0.48
C TRP A 399 11.03 -31.79 -0.82
N LEU A 400 10.46 -30.93 -1.68
CA LEU A 400 9.94 -31.31 -2.99
C LEU A 400 10.82 -30.74 -4.11
N PRO A 401 11.42 -31.59 -4.96
CA PRO A 401 12.12 -31.13 -6.17
C PRO A 401 11.10 -30.53 -7.14
N TRP A 402 11.55 -29.53 -7.90
CA TRP A 402 10.79 -28.92 -8.99
C TRP A 402 10.27 -30.00 -9.95
N PRO A 403 8.98 -30.01 -10.31
CA PRO A 403 8.54 -30.83 -11.42
C PRO A 403 9.13 -30.22 -12.70
N HIS A 404 10.10 -30.89 -13.28
CA HIS A 404 10.42 -30.70 -14.69
C HIS A 404 9.18 -31.16 -15.47
N GLN A 405 8.35 -30.22 -15.91
CA GLN A 405 7.29 -30.52 -16.84
C GLN A 405 7.91 -30.84 -18.20
N SER A 406 8.06 -32.14 -18.45
CA SER A 406 7.98 -32.64 -19.81
C SER A 406 6.55 -32.41 -20.29
N CYS A 407 6.34 -31.47 -21.19
CA CYS A 407 5.11 -31.35 -21.97
C CYS A 407 4.99 -32.61 -22.86
N GLY A 408 4.19 -33.56 -22.40
CA GLY A 408 3.61 -34.57 -23.27
C GLY A 408 2.36 -33.97 -23.90
N CYS A 409 2.41 -33.70 -25.20
CA CYS A 409 1.21 -33.50 -26.01
C CYS A 409 0.46 -34.82 -26.08
N GLY A 410 -0.82 -34.81 -25.75
CA GLY A 410 -1.83 -35.77 -26.08
C GLY A 410 -3.13 -35.01 -26.27
#